data_30349149c62c7d461e45fa05a31d7e5a
#
_entry.id   30349149c62c7d461e45fa05a31d7e5a
#
_cell.length_a   1.000
_cell.length_b   1.000
_cell.length_c   1.000
_cell.angle_alpha   90.00
_cell.angle_beta   90.00
_cell.angle_gamma   90.00
#
_symmetry.space_group_name_H-M   'P 1'
#
loop_
_entity.id
_entity.type
_entity.pdbx_description
1 polymer ?
#
loop_
_entity_poly.entity_id
_entity_poly.type
_entity_poly.pdbx_seq_one_letter_code
_entity_poly.pdbx_strand_id
1 'polypeptide(L)'
;MRVPVFILFMAMTMGLYAQKYKVGTTTALWKVPASTDFSQARSVGVEYVEVAFNQCYRGVPADEVVPRIRDMKAKIDSAGIKVWSIHLPFSRTLDISVLDEKKRKENVDFMAEMIGQCAQFQPKCLVLHPSSEP
;
A
#
# COMPACT_ATOMS: atom_id res chain seq x y z
N MET A 1 30.96 17.73 42.20
CA MET A 1 31.06 16.70 41.13
C MET A 1 30.89 17.38 39.77
N ARG A 2 31.93 17.47 38.97
CA ARG A 2 31.86 18.05 37.62
C ARG A 2 31.53 16.91 36.65
N VAL A 3 30.29 16.83 36.22
CA VAL A 3 29.94 15.92 35.09
C VAL A 3 30.70 16.43 33.88
N PRO A 4 31.54 15.62 33.24
CA PRO A 4 32.32 16.10 32.12
C PRO A 4 31.39 16.50 30.97
N VAL A 5 31.47 17.76 30.56
CA VAL A 5 30.72 18.38 29.45
C VAL A 5 30.77 17.53 28.16
N PHE A 6 31.82 16.71 28.01
CA PHE A 6 32.02 15.78 26.94
C PHE A 6 30.92 14.69 26.82
N ILE A 7 30.41 14.18 27.93
CA ILE A 7 29.36 13.13 27.93
C ILE A 7 28.02 13.74 27.46
N LEU A 8 27.74 14.99 27.85
CA LEU A 8 26.53 15.69 27.42
C LEU A 8 26.55 16.00 25.91
N PHE A 9 27.72 16.35 25.36
CA PHE A 9 27.87 16.61 23.92
C PHE A 9 27.76 15.33 23.08
N MET A 10 28.26 14.19 23.57
CA MET A 10 28.17 12.89 22.89
C MET A 10 26.73 12.36 22.91
N ALA A 11 25.95 12.61 23.99
CA ALA A 11 24.53 12.25 24.06
C ALA A 11 23.67 13.12 23.11
N MET A 12 24.01 14.40 22.93
CA MET A 12 23.31 15.28 21.98
C MET A 12 23.58 14.91 20.50
N THR A 13 24.79 14.48 20.17
CA THR A 13 25.12 14.10 18.78
C THR A 13 24.53 12.76 18.38
N MET A 14 24.36 11.81 19.30
CA MET A 14 23.70 10.53 18.99
C MET A 14 22.20 10.69 18.72
N GLY A 15 21.54 11.70 19.32
CA GLY A 15 20.12 11.99 19.04
C GLY A 15 19.86 12.62 17.66
N LEU A 16 20.88 13.25 17.05
CA LEU A 16 20.75 13.93 15.75
C LEU A 16 20.83 13.00 14.54
N TYR A 17 21.31 11.77 14.71
CA TYR A 17 21.47 10.77 13.65
C TYR A 17 20.48 9.60 13.75
N ALA A 18 19.54 9.63 14.68
CA ALA A 18 18.46 8.64 14.71
C ALA A 18 17.57 8.84 13.49
N GLN A 19 17.85 8.12 12.42
CA GLN A 19 17.01 8.09 11.23
C GLN A 19 15.63 7.57 11.66
N LYS A 20 14.64 8.45 11.64
CA LYS A 20 13.26 8.09 12.00
C LYS A 20 12.67 7.25 10.87
N TYR A 21 12.71 5.95 11.03
CA TYR A 21 12.05 5.04 10.11
C TYR A 21 10.53 5.25 10.16
N LYS A 22 9.91 5.20 8.99
CA LYS A 22 8.46 5.26 8.87
C LYS A 22 7.92 3.84 8.92
N VAL A 23 6.86 3.64 9.70
CA VAL A 23 6.24 2.33 9.87
C VAL A 23 5.02 2.25 8.98
N GLY A 24 4.92 1.16 8.22
CA GLY A 24 3.80 0.84 7.35
C GLY A 24 3.23 -0.55 7.64
N THR A 25 2.04 -0.80 7.12
CA THR A 25 1.37 -2.10 7.12
C THR A 25 0.76 -2.37 5.75
N THR A 26 0.09 -3.51 5.57
CA THR A 26 -0.65 -3.83 4.35
C THR A 26 -2.10 -4.17 4.66
N THR A 27 -3.02 -3.79 3.78
CA THR A 27 -4.44 -4.18 3.92
C THR A 27 -4.65 -5.69 3.75
N ALA A 28 -3.68 -6.40 3.16
CA ALA A 28 -3.74 -7.86 3.00
C ALA A 28 -3.81 -8.64 4.33
N LEU A 29 -3.46 -8.00 5.46
CA LEU A 29 -3.60 -8.59 6.79
C LEU A 29 -5.06 -8.77 7.20
N TRP A 30 -5.99 -8.01 6.61
CA TRP A 30 -7.41 -8.05 6.95
C TRP A 30 -8.21 -8.65 5.80
N LYS A 31 -9.13 -9.56 6.12
CA LYS A 31 -10.02 -10.15 5.12
C LYS A 31 -10.92 -9.10 4.46
N VAL A 32 -11.48 -8.21 5.29
CA VAL A 32 -12.24 -7.03 4.88
C VAL A 32 -11.82 -5.88 5.78
N PRO A 33 -11.00 -4.94 5.29
CA PRO A 33 -10.53 -3.83 6.11
C PRO A 33 -11.67 -2.94 6.63
N ALA A 34 -11.72 -2.73 7.94
CA ALA A 34 -12.67 -1.86 8.62
C ALA A 34 -11.99 -0.56 9.09
N SER A 35 -12.77 0.50 9.35
CA SER A 35 -12.23 1.76 9.88
C SER A 35 -11.50 1.56 11.21
N THR A 36 -11.98 0.62 12.04
CA THR A 36 -11.35 0.26 13.32
C THR A 36 -9.95 -0.31 13.16
N ASP A 37 -9.70 -1.11 12.09
CA ASP A 37 -8.38 -1.68 11.83
C ASP A 37 -7.34 -0.59 11.55
N PHE A 38 -7.70 0.38 10.72
CA PHE A 38 -6.85 1.53 10.42
C PHE A 38 -6.62 2.42 11.64
N SER A 39 -7.67 2.69 12.43
CA SER A 39 -7.54 3.49 13.65
C SER A 39 -6.63 2.81 14.68
N GLN A 40 -6.75 1.50 14.83
CA GLN A 40 -5.87 0.71 15.71
C GLN A 40 -4.43 0.69 15.19
N ALA A 41 -4.22 0.48 13.89
CA ALA A 41 -2.89 0.56 13.30
C ALA A 41 -2.25 1.95 13.54
N ARG A 42 -3.03 3.02 13.34
CA ARG A 42 -2.56 4.39 13.60
C ARG A 42 -2.18 4.63 15.06
N SER A 43 -2.94 4.09 16.01
CA SER A 43 -2.70 4.26 17.44
C SER A 43 -1.37 3.66 17.91
N VAL A 44 -0.85 2.65 17.20
CA VAL A 44 0.45 2.02 17.47
C VAL A 44 1.59 2.57 16.61
N GLY A 45 1.38 3.68 15.90
CA GLY A 45 2.41 4.41 15.18
C GLY A 45 2.54 4.09 13.69
N VAL A 46 1.61 3.33 13.09
CA VAL A 46 1.58 3.10 11.65
C VAL A 46 1.21 4.40 10.93
N GLU A 47 2.08 4.83 10.01
CA GLU A 47 1.89 6.06 9.22
C GLU A 47 1.51 5.78 7.77
N TYR A 48 1.83 4.60 7.25
CA TYR A 48 1.67 4.23 5.85
C TYR A 48 0.99 2.89 5.69
N VAL A 49 0.30 2.72 4.56
CA VAL A 49 -0.30 1.45 4.17
C VAL A 49 -0.02 1.11 2.71
N GLU A 50 0.23 -0.16 2.45
CA GLU A 50 0.10 -0.75 1.14
C GLU A 50 -1.32 -1.28 0.97
N VAL A 51 -1.98 -0.90 -0.12
CA VAL A 51 -3.32 -1.42 -0.45
C VAL A 51 -3.19 -2.66 -1.34
N ALA A 52 -3.70 -3.79 -0.88
CA ALA A 52 -3.88 -4.98 -1.71
C ALA A 52 -5.11 -4.78 -2.60
N PHE A 53 -4.89 -4.36 -3.85
CA PHE A 53 -5.96 -3.90 -4.74
C PHE A 53 -7.00 -4.99 -5.07
N ASN A 54 -6.63 -6.26 -4.95
CA ASN A 54 -7.55 -7.39 -5.04
C ASN A 54 -8.80 -7.23 -4.15
N GLN A 55 -8.69 -6.56 -3.01
CA GLN A 55 -9.80 -6.33 -2.09
C GLN A 55 -10.85 -5.36 -2.63
N CYS A 56 -10.50 -4.56 -3.63
CA CYS A 56 -11.40 -3.58 -4.23
C CYS A 56 -12.18 -4.14 -5.44
N TYR A 57 -11.65 -5.17 -6.13
CA TYR A 57 -12.26 -5.62 -7.38
C TYR A 57 -12.56 -7.12 -7.44
N ARG A 58 -11.83 -7.99 -6.70
CA ARG A 58 -12.01 -9.45 -6.83
C ARG A 58 -13.37 -9.90 -6.30
N GLY A 59 -14.19 -10.48 -7.18
CA GLY A 59 -15.55 -10.91 -6.84
C GLY A 59 -16.51 -9.77 -6.56
N VAL A 60 -16.19 -8.57 -7.04
CA VAL A 60 -17.00 -7.37 -6.92
C VAL A 60 -17.67 -7.08 -8.28
N PRO A 61 -18.96 -6.78 -8.35
CA PRO A 61 -19.60 -6.28 -9.57
C PRO A 61 -18.89 -5.04 -10.10
N ALA A 62 -18.81 -4.88 -11.42
CA ALA A 62 -18.04 -3.80 -12.05
C ALA A 62 -18.49 -2.40 -11.60
N ASP A 63 -19.77 -2.19 -11.39
CA ASP A 63 -20.37 -0.94 -10.90
C ASP A 63 -20.08 -0.65 -9.42
N GLU A 64 -19.71 -1.66 -8.64
CA GLU A 64 -19.32 -1.51 -7.24
C GLU A 64 -17.80 -1.28 -7.02
N VAL A 65 -16.96 -1.49 -8.02
CA VAL A 65 -15.49 -1.37 -7.87
C VAL A 65 -15.10 0.05 -7.44
N VAL A 66 -15.59 1.07 -8.16
CA VAL A 66 -15.27 2.47 -7.83
C VAL A 66 -15.83 2.87 -6.46
N PRO A 67 -17.07 2.56 -6.09
CA PRO A 67 -17.56 2.74 -4.72
C PRO A 67 -16.66 2.09 -3.65
N ARG A 68 -16.17 0.88 -3.86
CA ARG A 68 -15.26 0.20 -2.91
C ARG A 68 -13.91 0.88 -2.78
N ILE A 69 -13.35 1.34 -3.89
CA ILE A 69 -12.12 2.12 -3.87
C ILE A 69 -12.29 3.38 -3.01
N ARG A 70 -13.39 4.10 -3.20
CA ARG A 70 -13.71 5.31 -2.42
C ARG A 70 -13.92 5.02 -0.94
N ASP A 71 -14.63 3.95 -0.61
CA ASP A 71 -14.85 3.51 0.76
C ASP A 71 -13.53 3.15 1.45
N MET A 72 -12.68 2.36 0.79
CA MET A 72 -11.34 2.01 1.30
C MET A 72 -10.49 3.26 1.52
N LYS A 73 -10.46 4.17 0.54
CA LYS A 73 -9.73 5.44 0.64
C LYS A 73 -10.23 6.28 1.82
N ALA A 74 -11.55 6.41 1.98
CA ALA A 74 -12.14 7.17 3.08
C ALA A 74 -11.78 6.60 4.46
N LYS A 75 -11.75 5.26 4.61
CA LYS A 75 -11.33 4.59 5.84
C LYS A 75 -9.87 4.87 6.17
N ILE A 76 -8.98 4.81 5.18
CA ILE A 76 -7.55 5.08 5.34
C ILE A 76 -7.34 6.56 5.73
N ASP A 77 -7.98 7.49 5.02
CA ASP A 77 -7.86 8.92 5.27
C ASP A 77 -8.40 9.31 6.65
N SER A 78 -9.54 8.75 7.06
CA SER A 78 -10.13 9.04 8.38
C SER A 78 -9.22 8.64 9.54
N ALA A 79 -8.38 7.63 9.35
CA ALA A 79 -7.37 7.22 10.34
C ALA A 79 -6.08 8.08 10.29
N GLY A 80 -5.94 9.00 9.33
CA GLY A 80 -4.73 9.78 9.13
C GLY A 80 -3.53 8.96 8.64
N ILE A 81 -3.79 7.83 7.98
CA ILE A 81 -2.78 6.98 7.34
C ILE A 81 -2.63 7.39 5.87
N LYS A 82 -1.43 7.30 5.32
CA LYS A 82 -1.14 7.61 3.91
C LYS A 82 -0.94 6.33 3.12
N VAL A 83 -1.47 6.28 1.90
CA VAL A 83 -1.16 5.18 1.00
C VAL A 83 0.25 5.37 0.46
N TRP A 84 1.12 4.39 0.75
CA TRP A 84 2.49 4.38 0.23
C TRP A 84 2.54 3.64 -1.10
N SER A 85 2.04 2.43 -1.13
CA SER A 85 2.02 1.59 -2.32
C SER A 85 0.66 0.94 -2.54
N ILE A 86 0.44 0.51 -3.77
CA ILE A 86 -0.66 -0.37 -4.13
C ILE A 86 -0.07 -1.61 -4.76
N HIS A 87 -0.43 -2.75 -4.21
CA HIS A 87 -0.12 -4.04 -4.78
C HIS A 87 -1.17 -4.36 -5.83
N LEU A 88 -0.77 -4.28 -7.10
CA LEU A 88 -1.65 -4.56 -8.23
C LEU A 88 -2.10 -6.03 -8.25
N PRO A 89 -3.21 -6.34 -8.91
CA PRO A 89 -3.65 -7.71 -9.07
C PRO A 89 -2.60 -8.57 -9.77
N PHE A 90 -2.44 -9.78 -9.29
CA PHE A 90 -1.64 -10.80 -9.99
C PHE A 90 -2.29 -12.18 -9.86
N SER A 91 -2.18 -12.99 -10.87
CA SER A 91 -2.62 -14.38 -10.90
C SER A 91 -2.12 -15.04 -12.19
N ARG A 92 -2.17 -16.36 -12.28
CA ARG A 92 -1.84 -17.09 -13.51
C ARG A 92 -2.64 -16.62 -14.72
N THR A 93 -3.85 -16.11 -14.53
CA THR A 93 -4.70 -15.58 -15.60
C THR A 93 -4.40 -14.13 -15.96
N LEU A 94 -3.66 -13.40 -15.13
CA LEU A 94 -3.28 -11.99 -15.33
C LEU A 94 -1.80 -11.82 -15.64
N ASP A 95 -1.17 -12.86 -16.12
CA ASP A 95 0.24 -12.87 -16.50
C ASP A 95 0.46 -12.08 -17.80
N ILE A 96 1.24 -11.00 -17.73
CA ILE A 96 1.57 -10.15 -18.89
C ILE A 96 2.81 -10.63 -19.64
N SER A 97 3.45 -11.71 -19.18
CA SER A 97 4.59 -12.35 -19.84
C SER A 97 4.21 -13.54 -20.73
N VAL A 98 2.92 -13.90 -20.80
CA VAL A 98 2.45 -15.02 -21.63
C VAL A 98 2.84 -14.85 -23.11
N LEU A 99 3.19 -15.96 -23.78
CA LEU A 99 3.60 -15.96 -25.18
C LEU A 99 2.44 -15.69 -26.14
N ASP A 100 1.20 -16.06 -25.77
CA ASP A 100 0.01 -15.73 -26.54
C ASP A 100 -0.19 -14.22 -26.60
N GLU A 101 0.01 -13.64 -27.79
CA GLU A 101 -0.03 -12.18 -27.99
C GLU A 101 -1.40 -11.59 -27.71
N LYS A 102 -2.47 -12.28 -28.10
CA LYS A 102 -3.83 -11.82 -27.83
C LYS A 102 -4.10 -11.77 -26.33
N LYS A 103 -3.77 -12.86 -25.63
CA LYS A 103 -3.95 -12.94 -24.18
C LYS A 103 -3.08 -11.94 -23.43
N ARG A 104 -1.83 -11.77 -23.87
CA ARG A 104 -0.93 -10.76 -23.30
C ARG A 104 -1.52 -9.36 -23.44
N LYS A 105 -2.02 -9.01 -24.63
CA LYS A 105 -2.65 -7.70 -24.85
C LYS A 105 -3.86 -7.48 -23.93
N GLU A 106 -4.76 -8.46 -23.83
CA GLU A 106 -5.90 -8.41 -22.92
C GLU A 106 -5.47 -8.16 -21.47
N ASN A 107 -4.43 -8.86 -21.01
CA ASN A 107 -3.91 -8.71 -19.65
C ASN A 107 -3.25 -7.34 -19.44
N VAL A 108 -2.53 -6.81 -20.43
CA VAL A 108 -1.93 -5.47 -20.39
C VAL A 108 -3.01 -4.40 -20.35
N ASP A 109 -4.03 -4.49 -21.20
CA ASP A 109 -5.14 -3.54 -21.24
C ASP A 109 -5.89 -3.52 -19.89
N PHE A 110 -6.18 -4.71 -19.33
CA PHE A 110 -6.77 -4.83 -18.00
C PHE A 110 -5.88 -4.18 -16.92
N MET A 111 -4.58 -4.45 -16.95
CA MET A 111 -3.66 -3.90 -15.97
C MET A 111 -3.56 -2.37 -16.07
N ALA A 112 -3.60 -1.83 -17.29
CA ALA A 112 -3.62 -0.38 -17.53
C ALA A 112 -4.88 0.27 -16.92
N GLU A 113 -6.04 -0.37 -17.06
CA GLU A 113 -7.28 0.07 -16.42
C GLU A 113 -7.14 0.09 -14.89
N MET A 114 -6.63 -1.00 -14.30
CA MET A 114 -6.43 -1.09 -12.85
C MET A 114 -5.46 -0.03 -12.34
N ILE A 115 -4.39 0.26 -13.08
CA ILE A 115 -3.46 1.36 -12.76
C ILE A 115 -4.20 2.71 -12.74
N GLY A 116 -5.07 2.95 -13.71
CA GLY A 116 -5.90 4.15 -13.74
C GLY A 116 -6.80 4.29 -12.50
N GLN A 117 -7.42 3.18 -12.06
CA GLN A 117 -8.24 3.17 -10.85
C GLN A 117 -7.41 3.43 -9.58
N CYS A 118 -6.15 2.97 -9.54
CA CYS A 118 -5.25 3.20 -8.40
C CYS A 118 -4.94 4.67 -8.14
N ALA A 119 -5.06 5.54 -9.14
CA ALA A 119 -4.81 6.97 -9.00
C ALA A 119 -5.68 7.63 -7.91
N GLN A 120 -6.87 7.09 -7.63
CA GLN A 120 -7.76 7.59 -6.59
C GLN A 120 -7.15 7.51 -5.18
N PHE A 121 -6.21 6.58 -4.94
CA PHE A 121 -5.50 6.45 -3.67
C PHE A 121 -4.31 7.40 -3.52
N GLN A 122 -3.87 8.06 -4.60
CA GLN A 122 -2.69 8.92 -4.63
C GLN A 122 -1.42 8.22 -4.06
N PRO A 123 -1.09 7.00 -4.51
CA PRO A 123 0.04 6.24 -4.00
C PRO A 123 1.38 6.86 -4.41
N LYS A 124 2.46 6.52 -3.71
CA LYS A 124 3.84 6.85 -4.11
C LYS A 124 4.39 5.91 -5.16
N CYS A 125 3.96 4.64 -5.14
CA CYS A 125 4.38 3.63 -6.10
C CYS A 125 3.31 2.54 -6.25
N LEU A 126 3.45 1.78 -7.33
CA LEU A 126 2.66 0.58 -7.61
C LEU A 126 3.59 -0.63 -7.64
N VAL A 127 3.15 -1.74 -7.09
CA VAL A 127 3.85 -3.03 -7.15
C VAL A 127 3.17 -3.88 -8.21
N LEU A 128 3.90 -4.19 -9.27
CA LEU A 128 3.45 -5.01 -10.40
C LEU A 128 4.21 -6.34 -10.43
N HIS A 129 3.50 -7.44 -10.54
CA HIS A 129 4.05 -8.74 -10.88
C HIS A 129 3.86 -9.00 -12.37
N PRO A 130 4.93 -9.01 -13.19
CA PRO A 130 4.81 -9.23 -14.64
C PRO A 130 4.46 -10.67 -14.96
N SER A 131 4.87 -11.63 -14.10
CA SER A 131 4.55 -13.05 -14.19
C SER A 131 4.04 -13.59 -12.87
N SER A 132 3.21 -14.61 -12.93
CA SER A 132 2.74 -15.37 -11.76
C SER A 132 3.61 -16.60 -11.47
N GLU A 133 4.53 -16.91 -12.33
CA GLU A 133 5.52 -17.99 -12.16
C GLU A 133 6.85 -17.39 -11.69
N PRO A 134 7.57 -18.04 -10.76
CA PRO A 134 8.89 -17.63 -10.31
C PRO A 134 9.95 -17.80 -11.39
#